data_82e5ed33399fde1b859bc1c6e6fefcf4
#
_entry.id   82e5ed33399fde1b859bc1c6e6fefcf4
#
_cell.length_a   1.000
_cell.length_b   1.000
_cell.length_c   1.000
_cell.angle_alpha   90.00
_cell.angle_beta   90.00
_cell.angle_gamma   90.00
#
_symmetry.space_group_name_H-M   'P 1'
#
loop_
_entity.id
_entity.type
_entity.pdbx_description
1 polymer ?
#
loop_
_entity_poly.entity_id
_entity_poly.type
_entity_poly.pdbx_seq_one_letter_code
_entity_poly.pdbx_strand_id
1 'polypeptide(L)'
;MKQGNGLSGCIRAIGTLGLLLLALSISAWTQQAGPPPASPASQQDAMAGALQELQQQVRELRAAVVEMRTEAAQYRAETAELRRELQATRDQLVASDRVPGQSGSYPAPPATVASPEVRNPNSDLPPKSRAASSGALEDRVAALEDSAQLLSGKVDEQYQTKVESASKYRVRLSGIVLFNLFSNRGVTDNQDVPNWANAPTPLDAKGNFGATLRQSELGLEVFGPRLAGARTSGNVQFDFSGGFPNAQNGVNFGLARLRIASMRLDWDDTSVVVGQDDLFLSPLSPTSFASLSIPQFAYAGNLWGWIPQVRVEHRFDLSSNQNITLQGGILDNLVGDLPYNQFLRAPQAGERSSQPGFGFRVAWTRNAFGLPLTLGAAGYYSRQDWGFNRHVDGWSGMTDWQIPLAPRLTLSGEFYRGLAVGGIGGGIGRSVLFNGDPTLPSSQLRALDSMGGWSQLKVKATAKLEFNGAFGLDNPFSEDVRPFAAEQNYFGSLSQNRGTMVNFIYRPRSNLLLSTEYRHLKTYAIDSGHWSADQVNMMMGILF
;
A
#
# COMPACT_ATOMS: atom_id res chain seq x y z
N MET A 1 47.31 2.66 -22.35
CA MET A 1 46.72 3.82 -23.00
C MET A 1 45.46 3.38 -23.75
N LYS A 2 44.33 3.82 -23.33
CA LYS A 2 42.96 3.90 -23.85
C LYS A 2 41.96 3.49 -22.73
N GLN A 3 41.65 4.41 -21.90
CA GLN A 3 40.41 4.43 -21.11
C GLN A 3 40.00 5.90 -20.98
N GLY A 4 38.73 6.17 -21.26
CA GLY A 4 38.16 7.47 -21.00
C GLY A 4 37.27 7.99 -22.12
N ASN A 5 36.02 7.52 -22.22
CA ASN A 5 34.98 8.22 -23.01
C ASN A 5 33.54 7.77 -22.64
N GLY A 6 33.32 7.19 -21.45
CA GLY A 6 31.99 6.73 -21.02
C GLY A 6 31.15 7.73 -20.22
N LEU A 7 31.75 8.69 -19.53
CA LEU A 7 31.02 9.58 -18.62
C LEU A 7 30.50 10.89 -19.25
N SER A 8 31.05 11.30 -20.40
CA SER A 8 30.66 12.57 -21.03
C SER A 8 29.32 12.53 -21.77
N GLY A 9 28.83 11.35 -22.11
CA GLY A 9 27.55 11.17 -22.83
C GLY A 9 26.31 11.30 -21.94
N CYS A 10 26.37 10.81 -20.72
CA CYS A 10 25.24 10.84 -19.77
C CYS A 10 24.93 12.25 -19.26
N ILE A 11 25.95 13.08 -19.03
CA ILE A 11 25.76 14.44 -18.48
C ILE A 11 25.14 15.39 -19.53
N ARG A 12 25.39 15.15 -20.83
CA ARG A 12 24.76 15.94 -21.90
C ARG A 12 23.29 15.61 -22.15
N ALA A 13 22.87 14.36 -21.91
CA ALA A 13 21.46 13.96 -22.07
C ALA A 13 20.56 14.53 -20.95
N ILE A 14 21.07 14.68 -19.73
CA ILE A 14 20.32 15.25 -18.61
C ILE A 14 20.16 16.77 -18.74
N GLY A 15 21.17 17.46 -19.29
CA GLY A 15 21.11 18.91 -19.50
C GLY A 15 20.10 19.35 -20.59
N THR A 16 19.86 18.53 -21.60
CA THR A 16 18.91 18.85 -22.69
C THR A 16 17.46 18.56 -22.30
N LEU A 17 17.19 17.62 -21.40
CA LEU A 17 15.84 17.32 -20.92
C LEU A 17 15.33 18.40 -19.94
N GLY A 18 16.22 19.00 -19.15
CA GLY A 18 15.89 20.10 -18.25
C GLY A 18 15.52 21.41 -18.98
N LEU A 19 16.08 21.65 -20.14
CA LEU A 19 15.80 22.85 -20.95
C LEU A 19 14.50 22.73 -21.77
N LEU A 20 14.04 21.52 -22.10
CA LEU A 20 12.78 21.32 -22.82
C LEU A 20 11.54 21.50 -21.92
N LEU A 21 11.66 21.27 -20.61
CA LEU A 21 10.57 21.47 -19.66
C LEU A 21 10.40 22.94 -19.25
N LEU A 22 11.40 23.78 -19.42
CA LEU A 22 11.34 25.22 -19.14
C LEU A 22 10.78 26.05 -20.29
N ALA A 23 10.68 25.50 -21.52
CA ALA A 23 10.20 26.22 -22.69
C ALA A 23 8.67 26.18 -22.88
N LEU A 24 7.93 25.42 -22.06
CA LEU A 24 6.47 25.26 -22.18
C LEU A 24 5.65 26.13 -21.23
N SER A 25 6.28 27.02 -20.46
CA SER A 25 5.56 27.81 -19.41
C SER A 25 5.40 29.31 -19.70
N ILE A 26 5.62 29.78 -20.94
CA ILE A 26 5.36 31.18 -21.30
C ILE A 26 4.44 31.21 -22.52
N SER A 27 3.13 31.17 -22.30
CA SER A 27 2.15 31.63 -23.29
C SER A 27 0.96 32.30 -22.59
N ALA A 28 1.10 33.61 -22.51
CA ALA A 28 0.07 34.64 -22.74
C ALA A 28 -1.27 34.54 -21.99
N TRP A 29 -1.39 35.31 -20.95
CA TRP A 29 -2.66 35.90 -20.54
C TRP A 29 -2.93 37.13 -21.43
N THR A 30 -3.74 36.97 -22.45
CA THR A 30 -4.51 38.05 -23.04
C THR A 30 -5.96 37.85 -22.63
N GLN A 31 -6.47 38.75 -21.79
CA GLN A 31 -7.90 38.89 -21.56
C GLN A 31 -8.56 39.30 -22.90
N GLN A 32 -9.35 38.38 -23.46
CA GLN A 32 -10.25 38.65 -24.55
C GLN A 32 -11.67 38.71 -23.99
N ALA A 33 -12.32 39.84 -24.23
CA ALA A 33 -13.72 40.06 -23.88
C ALA A 33 -14.60 38.94 -24.43
N GLY A 34 -15.50 38.42 -23.60
CA GLY A 34 -16.41 37.36 -23.98
C GLY A 34 -17.31 37.72 -25.15
N PRO A 35 -17.65 36.76 -26.02
CA PRO A 35 -18.61 36.98 -27.09
C PRO A 35 -20.00 37.29 -26.56
N PRO A 36 -20.82 38.06 -27.29
CA PRO A 36 -22.18 38.36 -26.89
C PRO A 36 -23.03 37.09 -26.79
N PRO A 37 -24.11 37.09 -25.97
CA PRO A 37 -24.95 35.91 -25.79
C PRO A 37 -25.55 35.45 -27.11
N ALA A 38 -25.35 34.16 -27.43
CA ALA A 38 -25.89 33.54 -28.63
C ALA A 38 -27.43 33.58 -28.64
N SER A 39 -28.01 33.84 -29.80
CA SER A 39 -29.47 33.85 -29.98
C SER A 39 -30.10 32.48 -29.70
N PRO A 40 -31.37 32.41 -29.27
CA PRO A 40 -32.03 31.16 -28.91
C PRO A 40 -32.02 30.08 -30.03
N ALA A 41 -31.97 30.49 -31.30
CA ALA A 41 -31.91 29.58 -32.44
C ALA A 41 -30.56 28.81 -32.51
N SER A 42 -29.44 29.45 -32.19
CA SER A 42 -28.12 28.82 -32.21
C SER A 42 -27.91 27.79 -31.06
N GLN A 43 -28.61 27.94 -29.95
CA GLN A 43 -28.61 26.95 -28.86
C GLN A 43 -29.43 25.69 -29.19
N GLN A 44 -30.54 25.85 -29.96
CA GLN A 44 -31.33 24.69 -30.41
C GLN A 44 -30.59 23.87 -31.44
N ASP A 45 -29.87 24.47 -32.38
CA ASP A 45 -29.06 23.78 -33.36
C ASP A 45 -27.85 23.05 -32.74
N ALA A 46 -27.20 23.67 -31.74
CA ALA A 46 -26.13 23.04 -31.00
C ALA A 46 -26.63 21.83 -30.16
N MET A 47 -27.81 21.91 -29.57
CA MET A 47 -28.42 20.82 -28.82
C MET A 47 -28.89 19.69 -29.73
N ALA A 48 -29.39 19.99 -30.93
CA ALA A 48 -29.73 18.97 -31.94
C ALA A 48 -28.49 18.24 -32.47
N GLY A 49 -27.37 18.94 -32.68
CA GLY A 49 -26.08 18.36 -33.05
C GLY A 49 -25.54 17.42 -31.98
N ALA A 50 -25.56 17.86 -30.69
CA ALA A 50 -25.12 17.05 -29.56
C ALA A 50 -25.99 15.78 -29.37
N LEU A 51 -27.31 15.87 -29.63
CA LEU A 51 -28.21 14.70 -29.60
C LEU A 51 -27.92 13.69 -30.71
N GLN A 52 -27.56 14.17 -31.92
CA GLN A 52 -27.17 13.29 -33.03
C GLN A 52 -25.84 12.59 -32.75
N GLU A 53 -24.88 13.29 -32.19
CA GLU A 53 -23.58 12.73 -31.79
C GLU A 53 -23.74 11.67 -30.70
N LEU A 54 -24.56 11.94 -29.68
CA LEU A 54 -24.88 10.97 -28.64
C LEU A 54 -25.57 9.72 -29.20
N GLN A 55 -26.50 9.88 -30.14
CA GLN A 55 -27.15 8.75 -30.81
C GLN A 55 -26.17 7.93 -31.67
N GLN A 56 -25.17 8.55 -32.23
CA GLN A 56 -24.13 7.85 -32.98
C GLN A 56 -23.22 7.07 -32.02
N GLN A 57 -22.77 7.67 -30.93
CA GLN A 57 -21.98 7.00 -29.90
C GLN A 57 -22.70 5.80 -29.28
N VAL A 58 -24.02 5.91 -29.03
CA VAL A 58 -24.83 4.78 -28.55
C VAL A 58 -24.93 3.65 -29.58
N ARG A 59 -24.98 3.96 -30.88
CA ARG A 59 -24.97 2.92 -31.95
C ARG A 59 -23.61 2.20 -32.02
N GLU A 60 -22.52 2.95 -31.95
CA GLU A 60 -21.15 2.42 -31.95
C GLU A 60 -20.90 1.52 -30.73
N LEU A 61 -21.34 1.98 -29.53
CA LEU A 61 -21.27 1.20 -28.30
C LEU A 61 -22.07 -0.12 -28.40
N ARG A 62 -23.26 -0.08 -29.01
CA ARG A 62 -24.06 -1.31 -29.22
C ARG A 62 -23.39 -2.28 -30.19
N ALA A 63 -22.77 -1.78 -31.25
CA ALA A 63 -22.03 -2.60 -32.19
C ALA A 63 -20.82 -3.27 -31.52
N ALA A 64 -20.04 -2.52 -30.74
CA ALA A 64 -18.91 -3.04 -29.97
C ALA A 64 -19.31 -4.10 -28.92
N VAL A 65 -20.46 -3.93 -28.26
CA VAL A 65 -21.00 -4.92 -27.32
C VAL A 65 -21.41 -6.22 -28.01
N VAL A 66 -21.96 -6.14 -29.24
CA VAL A 66 -22.31 -7.33 -30.01
C VAL A 66 -21.05 -8.07 -30.47
N GLU A 67 -20.03 -7.36 -30.92
CA GLU A 67 -18.74 -7.92 -31.32
C GLU A 67 -18.06 -8.63 -30.15
N MET A 68 -17.95 -7.98 -28.99
CA MET A 68 -17.43 -8.61 -27.77
C MET A 68 -18.19 -9.87 -27.33
N ARG A 69 -19.51 -9.91 -27.53
CA ARG A 69 -20.32 -11.12 -27.23
C ARG A 69 -20.01 -12.27 -28.17
N THR A 70 -19.76 -11.98 -29.45
CA THR A 70 -19.41 -13.02 -30.44
C THR A 70 -18.00 -13.57 -30.18
N GLU A 71 -17.02 -12.71 -29.87
CA GLU A 71 -15.67 -13.14 -29.48
C GLU A 71 -15.68 -13.97 -28.19
N ALA A 72 -16.40 -13.52 -27.17
CA ALA A 72 -16.54 -14.28 -25.92
C ALA A 72 -17.20 -15.66 -26.12
N ALA A 73 -18.11 -15.79 -27.10
CA ALA A 73 -18.71 -17.08 -27.46
C ALA A 73 -17.68 -17.98 -28.15
N GLN A 74 -16.84 -17.45 -29.04
CA GLN A 74 -15.76 -18.19 -29.70
C GLN A 74 -14.72 -18.70 -28.68
N TYR A 75 -14.24 -17.85 -27.77
CA TYR A 75 -13.29 -18.28 -26.72
C TYR A 75 -13.86 -19.34 -25.77
N ARG A 76 -15.17 -19.28 -25.47
CA ARG A 76 -15.84 -20.35 -24.70
C ARG A 76 -15.88 -21.66 -25.45
N ALA A 77 -16.09 -21.64 -26.77
CA ALA A 77 -16.07 -22.85 -27.61
C ALA A 77 -14.67 -23.47 -27.67
N GLU A 78 -13.62 -22.66 -27.91
CA GLU A 78 -12.22 -23.11 -27.89
C GLU A 78 -11.80 -23.69 -26.53
N THR A 79 -12.19 -23.03 -25.44
CA THR A 79 -11.88 -23.52 -24.08
C THR A 79 -12.59 -24.84 -23.79
N ALA A 80 -13.80 -25.04 -24.30
CA ALA A 80 -14.54 -26.29 -24.16
C ALA A 80 -13.89 -27.41 -24.98
N GLU A 81 -13.35 -27.11 -26.16
CA GLU A 81 -12.63 -28.07 -27.01
C GLU A 81 -11.32 -28.52 -26.40
N LEU A 82 -10.50 -27.57 -25.91
CA LEU A 82 -9.26 -27.85 -25.17
C LEU A 82 -9.48 -28.69 -23.91
N ARG A 83 -10.58 -28.47 -23.20
CA ARG A 83 -10.94 -29.31 -22.04
C ARG A 83 -11.31 -30.73 -22.46
N ARG A 84 -11.96 -30.93 -23.60
CA ARG A 84 -12.26 -32.28 -24.14
C ARG A 84 -10.99 -32.99 -24.57
N GLU A 85 -10.06 -32.30 -25.24
CA GLU A 85 -8.78 -32.89 -25.63
C GLU A 85 -7.93 -33.28 -24.43
N LEU A 86 -7.87 -32.42 -23.38
CA LEU A 86 -7.18 -32.73 -22.12
C LEU A 86 -7.80 -33.96 -21.43
N GLN A 87 -9.11 -34.07 -21.44
CA GLN A 87 -9.81 -35.21 -20.86
C GLN A 87 -9.55 -36.49 -21.65
N ALA A 88 -9.60 -36.45 -22.99
CA ALA A 88 -9.28 -37.56 -23.86
C ALA A 88 -7.79 -38.01 -23.69
N THR A 89 -6.85 -37.09 -23.57
CA THR A 89 -5.44 -37.40 -23.34
C THR A 89 -5.22 -38.06 -21.95
N ARG A 90 -5.95 -37.60 -20.96
CA ARG A 90 -5.93 -38.18 -19.60
C ARG A 90 -6.51 -39.60 -19.59
N ASP A 91 -7.61 -39.82 -20.30
CA ASP A 91 -8.21 -41.13 -20.42
C ASP A 91 -7.33 -42.12 -21.21
N GLN A 92 -6.58 -41.63 -22.20
CA GLN A 92 -5.55 -42.41 -22.91
C GLN A 92 -4.38 -42.79 -22.02
N LEU A 93 -3.90 -41.88 -21.16
CA LEU A 93 -2.84 -42.15 -20.18
C LEU A 93 -3.28 -43.20 -19.14
N VAL A 94 -4.51 -43.12 -18.66
CA VAL A 94 -5.08 -44.10 -17.72
C VAL A 94 -5.33 -45.46 -18.40
N ALA A 95 -5.61 -45.48 -19.70
CA ALA A 95 -5.76 -46.70 -20.48
C ALA A 95 -4.42 -47.37 -20.81
N SER A 96 -3.33 -46.59 -20.99
CA SER A 96 -2.00 -47.12 -21.25
C SER A 96 -1.31 -47.70 -19.99
N ASP A 97 -1.73 -47.27 -18.79
CA ASP A 97 -1.25 -47.88 -17.52
C ASP A 97 -1.94 -49.22 -17.20
N ARG A 98 -2.94 -49.65 -18.00
CA ARG A 98 -3.56 -50.96 -17.90
C ARG A 98 -3.05 -51.91 -18.98
N VAL A 99 -1.74 -52.24 -18.96
CA VAL A 99 -1.23 -53.38 -19.71
C VAL A 99 -1.52 -54.63 -18.88
N PRO A 100 -2.29 -55.60 -19.41
CA PRO A 100 -2.52 -56.89 -18.71
C PRO A 100 -1.22 -57.67 -18.69
N GLY A 101 -0.69 -57.95 -17.48
CA GLY A 101 0.43 -58.86 -17.30
C GLY A 101 0.14 -60.22 -17.90
N GLN A 102 0.90 -60.61 -18.89
CA GLN A 102 0.95 -61.99 -19.39
C GLN A 102 1.41 -62.90 -18.27
N SER A 103 0.52 -63.80 -17.82
CA SER A 103 0.80 -64.96 -17.01
C SER A 103 1.56 -65.99 -17.86
N GLY A 104 2.86 -66.04 -17.75
CA GLY A 104 3.67 -67.13 -18.24
C GLY A 104 3.78 -68.20 -17.16
N SER A 105 3.13 -69.34 -17.41
CA SER A 105 3.23 -70.54 -16.62
C SER A 105 4.59 -71.24 -16.87
N TYR A 106 5.35 -71.51 -15.81
CA TYR A 106 6.43 -72.52 -15.80
C TYR A 106 6.15 -73.57 -14.75
N PRO A 107 6.46 -74.86 -15.07
CA PRO A 107 6.07 -76.04 -14.25
C PRO A 107 6.95 -76.25 -13.05
N ALA A 108 6.38 -76.81 -11.99
CA ALA A 108 7.04 -77.20 -10.77
C ALA A 108 7.86 -78.52 -10.94
N PRO A 109 8.92 -78.74 -10.20
CA PRO A 109 9.33 -80.04 -9.71
C PRO A 109 9.46 -80.09 -8.17
N PRO A 110 9.68 -81.27 -7.60
CA PRO A 110 8.91 -81.76 -6.47
C PRO A 110 9.60 -81.57 -5.09
N ALA A 111 8.81 -81.87 -4.07
CA ALA A 111 9.13 -81.82 -2.65
C ALA A 111 10.24 -82.76 -2.24
N THR A 112 11.02 -82.37 -1.24
CA THR A 112 11.39 -83.26 -0.16
C THR A 112 12.12 -82.56 1.03
N VAL A 113 11.59 -82.80 2.24
CA VAL A 113 12.20 -83.13 3.55
C VAL A 113 12.71 -82.02 4.48
N ALA A 114 11.97 -81.89 5.59
CA ALA A 114 12.32 -81.83 7.02
C ALA A 114 13.18 -80.72 7.60
N SER A 115 12.53 -80.04 8.56
CA SER A 115 12.97 -79.29 9.75
C SER A 115 14.33 -79.57 10.39
N PRO A 116 14.92 -78.72 11.27
CA PRO A 116 14.21 -78.19 12.43
C PRO A 116 14.50 -76.72 12.84
N GLU A 117 13.68 -76.29 13.81
CA GLU A 117 13.69 -75.08 14.62
C GLU A 117 15.05 -74.50 15.03
N VAL A 118 15.19 -73.15 14.93
CA VAL A 118 15.90 -72.35 15.94
C VAL A 118 15.10 -71.07 16.20
N ARG A 119 14.65 -70.97 17.42
CA ARG A 119 14.10 -69.76 18.05
C ARG A 119 15.13 -68.65 18.11
N ASN A 120 14.78 -67.44 17.75
CA ASN A 120 15.32 -66.27 18.44
C ASN A 120 14.30 -65.12 18.44
N PRO A 121 14.18 -64.44 19.59
CA PRO A 121 13.13 -63.44 19.83
C PRO A 121 13.64 -62.03 19.53
N ASN A 122 12.68 -61.11 19.43
CA ASN A 122 12.77 -59.64 19.35
C ASN A 122 12.97 -59.03 17.99
N SER A 123 11.89 -58.55 17.49
CA SER A 123 11.79 -57.16 17.05
C SER A 123 10.33 -56.77 16.85
N ASP A 124 9.74 -56.26 17.91
CA ASP A 124 8.59 -55.36 17.84
C ASP A 124 9.04 -54.08 17.14
N LEU A 125 8.55 -53.84 15.96
CA LEU A 125 8.50 -52.53 15.33
C LEU A 125 7.10 -52.30 14.75
N PRO A 126 6.40 -51.27 15.19
CA PRO A 126 5.05 -50.98 14.70
C PRO A 126 5.08 -50.43 13.26
N PRO A 127 4.05 -50.65 12.45
CA PRO A 127 3.96 -50.12 11.09
C PRO A 127 3.62 -48.63 11.14
N LYS A 128 4.59 -47.74 11.14
CA LYS A 128 4.46 -46.29 11.14
C LYS A 128 5.09 -45.61 9.92
N SER A 129 4.87 -46.07 8.72
CA SER A 129 5.41 -45.36 7.55
C SER A 129 4.45 -45.16 6.37
N ARG A 130 3.24 -45.73 6.41
CA ARG A 130 2.30 -45.57 5.29
C ARG A 130 1.25 -44.48 5.51
N ALA A 131 0.94 -44.11 6.75
CA ALA A 131 0.02 -43.02 7.06
C ALA A 131 0.66 -41.62 6.99
N ALA A 132 1.99 -41.51 7.20
CA ALA A 132 2.70 -40.23 7.12
C ALA A 132 2.97 -39.78 5.68
N SER A 133 3.00 -40.70 4.70
CA SER A 133 3.19 -40.34 3.28
C SER A 133 1.90 -39.95 2.58
N SER A 134 0.74 -40.45 3.00
CA SER A 134 -0.56 -40.05 2.43
C SER A 134 -0.98 -38.65 2.91
N GLY A 135 -0.80 -38.32 4.18
CA GLY A 135 -1.07 -36.98 4.70
C GLY A 135 -0.20 -35.89 4.06
N ALA A 136 1.09 -36.19 3.84
CA ALA A 136 1.99 -35.25 3.15
C ALA A 136 1.66 -35.08 1.65
N LEU A 137 1.08 -36.11 1.02
CA LEU A 137 0.59 -36.03 -0.37
C LEU A 137 -0.75 -35.26 -0.43
N GLU A 138 -1.65 -35.49 0.49
CA GLU A 138 -2.92 -34.76 0.61
C GLU A 138 -2.68 -33.26 0.89
N ASP A 139 -1.73 -32.91 1.79
CA ASP A 139 -1.31 -31.53 2.04
C ASP A 139 -0.70 -30.88 0.80
N ARG A 140 0.07 -31.62 0.00
CA ARG A 140 0.65 -31.11 -1.27
C ARG A 140 -0.39 -30.95 -2.36
N VAL A 141 -1.35 -31.84 -2.45
CA VAL A 141 -2.48 -31.73 -3.40
C VAL A 141 -3.37 -30.57 -3.01
N ALA A 142 -3.71 -30.40 -1.74
CA ALA A 142 -4.45 -29.24 -1.25
C ALA A 142 -3.72 -27.92 -1.51
N ALA A 143 -2.40 -27.86 -1.31
CA ALA A 143 -1.58 -26.69 -1.61
C ALA A 143 -1.51 -26.38 -3.12
N LEU A 144 -1.50 -27.41 -3.97
CA LEU A 144 -1.55 -27.24 -5.43
C LEU A 144 -2.94 -26.81 -5.92
N GLU A 145 -4.00 -27.36 -5.33
CA GLU A 145 -5.37 -26.93 -5.62
C GLU A 145 -5.63 -25.49 -5.17
N ASP A 146 -5.15 -25.08 -4.00
CA ASP A 146 -5.20 -23.69 -3.54
C ASP A 146 -4.37 -22.76 -4.45
N SER A 147 -3.22 -23.21 -4.92
CA SER A 147 -2.38 -22.45 -5.87
C SER A 147 -3.05 -22.34 -7.24
N ALA A 148 -3.69 -23.40 -7.72
CA ALA A 148 -4.43 -23.42 -8.98
C ALA A 148 -5.69 -22.54 -8.89
N GLN A 149 -6.40 -22.53 -7.76
CA GLN A 149 -7.52 -21.63 -7.52
C GLN A 149 -7.08 -20.16 -7.44
N LEU A 150 -5.94 -19.88 -6.80
CA LEU A 150 -5.37 -18.51 -6.76
C LEU A 150 -4.91 -18.04 -8.14
N LEU A 151 -4.31 -18.94 -8.94
CA LEU A 151 -3.94 -18.66 -10.33
C LEU A 151 -5.18 -18.48 -11.22
N SER A 152 -6.19 -19.31 -11.07
CA SER A 152 -7.47 -19.18 -11.78
C SER A 152 -8.19 -17.88 -11.37
N GLY A 153 -8.19 -17.54 -10.06
CA GLY A 153 -8.72 -16.27 -9.56
C GLY A 153 -7.97 -15.07 -10.12
N LYS A 154 -6.63 -15.12 -10.19
CA LYS A 154 -5.81 -14.06 -10.83
C LYS A 154 -6.02 -13.97 -12.34
N VAL A 155 -6.21 -15.08 -13.01
CA VAL A 155 -6.53 -15.12 -14.45
C VAL A 155 -7.93 -14.55 -14.70
N ASP A 156 -8.93 -14.96 -13.90
CA ASP A 156 -10.29 -14.42 -13.98
C ASP A 156 -10.33 -12.92 -13.59
N GLU A 157 -9.53 -12.50 -12.61
CA GLU A 157 -9.33 -11.09 -12.25
C GLU A 157 -8.68 -10.30 -13.39
N GLN A 158 -7.69 -10.85 -14.08
CA GLN A 158 -7.11 -10.23 -15.29
C GLN A 158 -8.12 -10.13 -16.45
N TYR A 159 -9.04 -11.07 -16.58
CA TYR A 159 -10.08 -11.00 -17.61
C TYR A 159 -11.24 -10.08 -17.23
N GLN A 160 -11.57 -9.93 -15.95
CA GLN A 160 -12.67 -9.07 -15.49
C GLN A 160 -12.27 -7.59 -15.35
N THR A 161 -10.98 -7.29 -15.15
CA THR A 161 -10.47 -5.92 -14.97
C THR A 161 -9.94 -5.28 -16.26
N LYS A 162 -9.97 -6.00 -17.38
CA LYS A 162 -9.48 -5.47 -18.66
C LYS A 162 -10.58 -4.67 -19.35
N VAL A 163 -10.66 -3.38 -19.06
CA VAL A 163 -11.32 -2.43 -19.97
C VAL A 163 -10.36 -2.21 -21.14
N GLU A 164 -10.43 -3.07 -22.17
CA GLU A 164 -9.76 -2.82 -23.44
C GLU A 164 -10.51 -1.70 -24.16
N SER A 165 -10.03 -0.49 -24.01
CA SER A 165 -10.40 0.57 -24.93
C SER A 165 -9.64 0.34 -26.25
N ALA A 166 -10.20 0.71 -27.38
CA ALA A 166 -9.53 0.74 -28.69
C ALA A 166 -8.32 1.72 -28.71
N SER A 167 -7.98 2.30 -27.57
CA SER A 167 -6.83 3.16 -27.36
C SER A 167 -5.55 2.33 -27.25
N LYS A 168 -4.44 2.93 -27.63
CA LYS A 168 -3.07 2.38 -27.51
C LYS A 168 -2.65 2.12 -26.04
N TYR A 169 -3.51 2.40 -25.07
CA TYR A 169 -3.23 2.32 -23.64
C TYR A 169 -4.10 1.23 -23.00
N ARG A 170 -3.45 0.37 -22.23
CA ARG A 170 -4.15 -0.59 -21.36
C ARG A 170 -4.45 0.10 -20.04
N VAL A 171 -5.66 -0.13 -19.52
CA VAL A 171 -6.12 0.42 -18.25
C VAL A 171 -6.49 -0.74 -17.33
N ARG A 172 -6.08 -0.68 -16.08
CA ARG A 172 -6.46 -1.61 -15.02
C ARG A 172 -7.17 -0.84 -13.91
N LEU A 173 -8.41 -1.25 -13.63
CA LEU A 173 -9.14 -0.82 -12.45
C LEU A 173 -8.85 -1.80 -11.31
N SER A 174 -8.64 -1.30 -10.11
CA SER A 174 -8.45 -2.10 -8.91
C SER A 174 -9.03 -1.38 -7.71
N GLY A 175 -9.28 -2.10 -6.63
CA GLY A 175 -9.76 -1.47 -5.42
C GLY A 175 -10.29 -2.45 -4.38
N ILE A 176 -10.84 -1.88 -3.33
CA ILE A 176 -11.56 -2.61 -2.29
C ILE A 176 -12.80 -1.82 -1.87
N VAL A 177 -13.96 -2.46 -1.92
CA VAL A 177 -15.14 -1.99 -1.18
C VAL A 177 -15.04 -2.58 0.21
N LEU A 178 -14.83 -1.74 1.22
CA LEU A 178 -14.61 -2.15 2.60
C LEU A 178 -15.70 -1.61 3.52
N PHE A 179 -16.47 -2.51 4.11
CA PHE A 179 -17.38 -2.21 5.20
C PHE A 179 -16.71 -2.50 6.53
N ASN A 180 -16.68 -1.52 7.42
CA ASN A 180 -16.06 -1.60 8.74
C ASN A 180 -17.08 -1.22 9.81
N LEU A 181 -17.36 -2.15 10.74
CA LEU A 181 -18.08 -1.90 11.98
C LEU A 181 -17.06 -1.66 13.08
N PHE A 182 -17.23 -0.61 13.87
CA PHE A 182 -16.33 -0.30 14.97
C PHE A 182 -17.07 -0.03 16.27
N SER A 183 -16.45 -0.38 17.38
CA SER A 183 -16.88 -0.05 18.73
C SER A 183 -15.70 0.51 19.49
N ASN A 184 -15.83 1.74 19.98
CA ASN A 184 -14.81 2.42 20.76
C ASN A 184 -15.20 2.48 22.24
N ARG A 185 -14.19 2.42 23.10
CA ARG A 185 -14.26 2.74 24.51
C ARG A 185 -13.18 3.78 24.84
N GLY A 186 -13.56 4.87 25.49
CA GLY A 186 -12.69 6.05 25.68
C GLY A 186 -12.91 7.08 24.58
N VAL A 187 -12.19 8.20 24.67
CA VAL A 187 -12.27 9.33 23.75
C VAL A 187 -11.06 9.32 22.81
N THR A 188 -11.31 9.48 21.52
CA THR A 188 -10.28 9.45 20.48
C THR A 188 -10.37 10.68 19.59
N ASP A 189 -9.27 10.98 18.86
CA ASP A 189 -9.21 12.03 17.85
C ASP A 189 -10.14 11.75 16.64
N ASN A 190 -10.32 10.49 16.32
CA ASN A 190 -11.11 10.03 15.18
C ASN A 190 -11.87 8.74 15.55
N GLN A 191 -13.14 8.64 15.18
CA GLN A 191 -14.01 7.55 15.63
C GLN A 191 -13.76 6.25 14.87
N ASP A 192 -13.58 6.31 13.58
CA ASP A 192 -13.44 5.11 12.73
C ASP A 192 -11.98 4.68 12.51
N VAL A 193 -11.02 5.62 12.58
CA VAL A 193 -9.58 5.34 12.48
C VAL A 193 -8.84 6.17 13.55
N PRO A 194 -8.91 5.80 14.81
CA PRO A 194 -8.28 6.56 15.88
C PRO A 194 -6.75 6.44 15.83
N ASN A 195 -6.07 7.59 16.00
CA ASN A 195 -4.62 7.71 16.04
C ASN A 195 -4.08 7.87 17.47
N TRP A 196 -4.84 8.57 18.34
CA TRP A 196 -4.49 8.75 19.76
C TRP A 196 -5.74 8.88 20.64
N ALA A 197 -5.55 8.68 21.93
CA ALA A 197 -6.59 8.90 22.95
C ALA A 197 -6.55 10.36 23.43
N ASN A 198 -7.74 10.94 23.62
CA ASN A 198 -7.93 12.29 24.12
C ASN A 198 -8.37 12.31 25.61
N ALA A 199 -8.17 13.44 26.26
CA ALA A 199 -8.77 13.74 27.56
C ALA A 199 -10.31 13.73 27.43
N PRO A 200 -11.04 13.01 28.29
CA PRO A 200 -12.49 13.07 28.28
C PRO A 200 -12.99 14.42 28.81
N THR A 201 -14.02 14.95 28.17
CA THR A 201 -14.77 16.11 28.66
C THR A 201 -16.11 15.64 29.27
N PRO A 202 -16.82 16.51 30.02
CA PRO A 202 -18.14 16.15 30.54
C PRO A 202 -19.20 15.82 29.47
N LEU A 203 -18.99 16.23 28.22
CA LEU A 203 -19.88 15.98 27.08
C LEU A 203 -19.58 14.68 26.38
N ASP A 204 -18.45 14.05 26.64
CA ASP A 204 -18.03 12.85 25.94
C ASP A 204 -18.74 11.60 26.46
N ALA A 205 -19.18 10.76 25.54
CA ALA A 205 -19.66 9.44 25.86
C ALA A 205 -18.51 8.51 26.26
N LYS A 206 -18.79 7.55 27.14
CA LYS A 206 -17.79 6.54 27.57
C LYS A 206 -17.37 5.59 26.45
N GLY A 207 -18.09 5.61 25.34
CA GLY A 207 -17.81 4.83 24.14
C GLY A 207 -18.87 5.08 23.08
N ASN A 208 -18.61 4.56 21.89
CA ASN A 208 -19.53 4.66 20.75
C ASN A 208 -19.47 3.40 19.89
N PHE A 209 -20.46 3.25 19.02
CA PHE A 209 -20.54 2.22 18.02
C PHE A 209 -20.92 2.86 16.69
N GLY A 210 -20.29 2.42 15.60
CA GLY A 210 -20.57 2.96 14.28
C GLY A 210 -20.14 2.02 13.15
N ALA A 211 -20.42 2.49 11.94
CA ALA A 211 -20.02 1.83 10.72
C ALA A 211 -19.47 2.83 9.70
N THR A 212 -18.55 2.41 8.87
CA THR A 212 -17.96 3.27 7.85
C THR A 212 -17.63 2.49 6.57
N LEU A 213 -17.69 3.18 5.43
CA LEU A 213 -17.22 2.75 4.12
C LEU A 213 -16.08 3.64 3.61
N ARG A 214 -15.66 4.65 4.40
CA ARG A 214 -14.70 5.68 3.97
C ARG A 214 -13.32 5.13 3.63
N GLN A 215 -12.99 3.95 4.14
CA GLN A 215 -11.72 3.27 3.87
C GLN A 215 -11.76 2.40 2.61
N SER A 216 -12.84 2.43 1.85
CA SER A 216 -12.88 1.85 0.50
C SER A 216 -11.92 2.59 -0.40
N GLU A 217 -11.23 1.87 -1.28
CA GLU A 217 -10.21 2.42 -2.18
C GLU A 217 -10.52 2.09 -3.63
N LEU A 218 -10.23 3.02 -4.51
CA LEU A 218 -10.29 2.87 -5.95
C LEU A 218 -8.96 3.24 -6.56
N GLY A 219 -8.41 2.38 -7.41
CA GLY A 219 -7.17 2.58 -8.14
C GLY A 219 -7.37 2.43 -9.64
N LEU A 220 -6.75 3.31 -10.40
CA LEU A 220 -6.68 3.27 -11.85
C LEU A 220 -5.21 3.28 -12.28
N GLU A 221 -4.78 2.24 -12.95
CA GLU A 221 -3.44 2.13 -13.50
C GLU A 221 -3.50 2.15 -15.03
N VAL A 222 -2.69 3.00 -15.65
CA VAL A 222 -2.61 3.18 -17.10
C VAL A 222 -1.22 2.78 -17.56
N PHE A 223 -1.15 1.89 -18.55
CA PHE A 223 0.12 1.44 -19.14
C PHE A 223 0.29 2.09 -20.52
N GLY A 224 1.34 2.89 -20.66
CA GLY A 224 1.65 3.62 -21.86
C GLY A 224 2.64 2.89 -22.80
N PRO A 225 3.05 3.54 -23.88
CA PRO A 225 4.07 3.02 -24.78
C PRO A 225 5.45 3.03 -24.12
N ARG A 226 6.40 2.32 -24.71
CA ARG A 226 7.80 2.42 -24.29
C ARG A 226 8.38 3.78 -24.70
N LEU A 227 9.10 4.41 -23.76
CA LEU A 227 9.80 5.67 -23.98
C LEU A 227 11.29 5.48 -23.67
N ALA A 228 12.16 5.70 -24.63
CA ALA A 228 13.62 5.51 -24.48
C ALA A 228 14.00 4.16 -23.83
N GLY A 229 13.31 3.08 -24.20
CA GLY A 229 13.51 1.75 -23.63
C GLY A 229 12.74 1.48 -22.32
N ALA A 230 12.30 2.50 -21.61
CA ALA A 230 11.50 2.34 -20.40
C ALA A 230 10.05 1.95 -20.71
N ARG A 231 9.46 1.15 -19.84
CA ARG A 231 8.00 0.96 -19.74
C ARG A 231 7.43 2.15 -19.01
N THR A 232 6.36 2.73 -19.54
CA THR A 232 5.67 3.86 -18.90
C THR A 232 4.38 3.41 -18.26
N SER A 233 4.10 3.88 -17.05
CA SER A 233 2.82 3.69 -16.37
C SER A 233 2.43 4.93 -15.59
N GLY A 234 1.13 5.07 -15.32
CA GLY A 234 0.57 6.05 -14.42
C GLY A 234 -0.38 5.36 -13.45
N ASN A 235 -0.41 5.81 -12.21
CA ASN A 235 -1.27 5.27 -11.16
C ASN A 235 -2.01 6.41 -10.47
N VAL A 236 -3.32 6.25 -10.30
CA VAL A 236 -4.16 7.19 -9.54
C VAL A 236 -4.99 6.39 -8.55
N GLN A 237 -4.92 6.73 -7.25
CA GLN A 237 -5.68 6.07 -6.19
C GLN A 237 -6.43 7.08 -5.33
N PHE A 238 -7.64 6.70 -4.95
CA PHE A 238 -8.55 7.48 -4.12
C PHE A 238 -9.08 6.64 -2.97
N ASP A 239 -9.36 7.30 -1.84
CA ASP A 239 -10.26 6.83 -0.79
C ASP A 239 -11.35 7.87 -0.53
N PHE A 240 -12.21 7.62 0.49
CA PHE A 240 -13.30 8.53 0.86
C PHE A 240 -13.06 9.19 2.24
N SER A 241 -11.80 9.34 2.64
CA SER A 241 -11.41 9.94 3.92
C SER A 241 -10.97 11.40 3.80
N GLY A 242 -11.38 12.10 2.74
CA GLY A 242 -11.08 13.52 2.50
C GLY A 242 -11.86 14.51 3.38
N GLY A 243 -12.56 14.05 4.40
CA GLY A 243 -13.40 14.87 5.27
C GLY A 243 -14.89 14.63 5.03
N PHE A 244 -15.73 15.46 5.65
CA PHE A 244 -17.18 15.42 5.47
C PHE A 244 -17.65 16.68 4.77
N PRO A 245 -18.50 16.58 3.74
CA PRO A 245 -19.10 17.77 3.13
C PRO A 245 -20.03 18.44 4.12
N ASN A 246 -20.09 19.76 4.07
CA ASN A 246 -21.07 20.53 4.84
C ASN A 246 -22.44 20.50 4.12
N ALA A 247 -23.17 19.41 4.28
CA ALA A 247 -24.48 19.21 3.66
C ALA A 247 -25.58 19.11 4.72
N GLN A 248 -26.71 19.81 4.49
CA GLN A 248 -27.79 19.95 5.48
C GLN A 248 -28.68 18.71 5.60
N ASN A 249 -28.74 17.83 4.60
CA ASN A 249 -29.69 16.71 4.55
C ASN A 249 -29.01 15.36 4.47
N GLY A 250 -27.88 15.23 5.11
CA GLY A 250 -27.49 14.07 5.15
C GLY A 250 -26.56 13.10 5.51
N VAL A 251 -26.66 12.07 4.89
CA VAL A 251 -25.79 10.92 5.09
C VAL A 251 -24.53 11.18 4.28
N ASN A 252 -23.47 11.60 4.97
CA ASN A 252 -22.19 11.87 4.33
C ASN A 252 -21.17 10.86 4.76
N PHE A 253 -20.72 10.05 3.81
CA PHE A 253 -19.72 9.01 4.06
C PHE A 253 -18.30 9.41 3.71
N GLY A 254 -18.07 10.70 3.50
CA GLY A 254 -16.76 11.28 3.26
C GLY A 254 -16.55 11.73 1.82
N LEU A 255 -15.66 12.71 1.67
CA LEU A 255 -15.20 13.21 0.37
C LEU A 255 -14.11 12.31 -0.19
N ALA A 256 -14.08 12.18 -1.51
CA ALA A 256 -12.98 11.52 -2.20
C ALA A 256 -11.66 12.26 -1.91
N ARG A 257 -10.61 11.52 -1.58
CA ARG A 257 -9.28 12.02 -1.32
C ARG A 257 -8.28 11.35 -2.25
N LEU A 258 -7.50 12.16 -2.97
CA LEU A 258 -6.40 11.67 -3.78
C LEU A 258 -5.27 11.19 -2.86
N ARG A 259 -4.90 9.93 -2.98
CA ARG A 259 -3.78 9.32 -2.25
C ARG A 259 -2.54 9.29 -3.13
N ILE A 260 -2.63 8.61 -4.25
CA ILE A 260 -1.55 8.45 -5.22
C ILE A 260 -1.96 9.07 -6.55
N ALA A 261 -1.04 9.79 -7.15
CA ALA A 261 -1.12 10.27 -8.53
C ALA A 261 0.32 10.34 -9.07
N SER A 262 0.81 9.24 -9.61
CA SER A 262 2.22 9.13 -10.00
C SER A 262 2.38 8.58 -11.40
N MET A 263 3.48 8.97 -12.04
CA MET A 263 3.99 8.45 -13.30
C MET A 263 5.28 7.68 -13.02
N ARG A 264 5.47 6.58 -13.73
CA ARG A 264 6.64 5.72 -13.57
C ARG A 264 7.27 5.39 -14.92
N LEU A 265 8.57 5.46 -14.98
CA LEU A 265 9.42 5.02 -16.08
C LEU A 265 10.31 3.89 -15.57
N ASP A 266 10.12 2.67 -16.08
CA ASP A 266 10.84 1.48 -15.65
C ASP A 266 11.73 0.94 -16.75
N TRP A 267 13.04 0.99 -16.55
CA TRP A 267 14.05 0.19 -17.25
C TRP A 267 14.26 -1.13 -16.48
N ASP A 268 15.23 -1.93 -16.90
CA ASP A 268 15.44 -3.26 -16.30
C ASP A 268 15.84 -3.17 -14.80
N ASP A 269 16.77 -2.27 -14.45
CA ASP A 269 17.29 -2.11 -13.09
C ASP A 269 17.07 -0.71 -12.52
N THR A 270 16.51 0.21 -13.28
CA THR A 270 16.32 1.61 -12.88
C THR A 270 14.88 2.02 -13.09
N SER A 271 14.33 2.72 -12.12
CA SER A 271 13.01 3.35 -12.23
C SER A 271 13.09 4.83 -11.87
N VAL A 272 12.28 5.63 -12.53
CA VAL A 272 12.04 7.04 -12.18
C VAL A 272 10.56 7.19 -11.86
N VAL A 273 10.25 7.75 -10.69
CA VAL A 273 8.88 8.00 -10.23
C VAL A 273 8.70 9.50 -10.04
N VAL A 274 7.61 10.04 -10.60
CA VAL A 274 7.26 11.47 -10.53
C VAL A 274 5.81 11.60 -10.18
N GLY A 275 5.49 12.35 -9.14
CA GLY A 275 4.12 12.62 -8.69
C GLY A 275 3.93 12.40 -7.21
N GLN A 276 2.67 12.36 -6.77
CA GLN A 276 2.32 12.04 -5.39
C GLN A 276 2.32 10.53 -5.21
N ASP A 277 3.11 10.04 -4.26
CA ASP A 277 3.29 8.61 -4.00
C ASP A 277 3.59 8.38 -2.52
N ASP A 278 3.60 7.11 -2.09
CA ASP A 278 3.97 6.72 -0.73
C ASP A 278 5.39 7.19 -0.36
N LEU A 279 5.59 7.46 0.92
CA LEU A 279 6.89 7.85 1.46
C LEU A 279 7.91 6.72 1.30
N PHE A 280 8.82 6.82 0.33
CA PHE A 280 9.79 5.77 0.03
C PHE A 280 10.85 5.55 1.11
N LEU A 281 11.00 6.50 2.04
CA LEU A 281 11.94 6.45 3.16
C LEU A 281 11.48 5.54 4.30
N SER A 282 10.15 5.32 4.41
CA SER A 282 9.48 4.47 5.40
C SER A 282 8.45 3.62 4.66
N PRO A 283 8.88 2.54 3.96
CA PRO A 283 8.06 1.83 2.98
C PRO A 283 7.11 0.80 3.59
N LEU A 284 7.23 0.54 4.88
CA LEU A 284 6.44 -0.49 5.55
C LEU A 284 5.35 0.15 6.41
N SER A 285 4.30 -0.64 6.67
CA SER A 285 3.27 -0.33 7.66
C SER A 285 2.72 -1.62 8.25
N PRO A 286 2.23 -1.62 9.50
CA PRO A 286 1.57 -2.77 10.07
C PRO A 286 0.35 -3.18 9.24
N THR A 287 0.13 -4.49 9.12
CA THR A 287 -0.97 -5.05 8.34
C THR A 287 -2.30 -4.87 9.05
N SER A 288 -3.13 -3.96 8.58
CA SER A 288 -4.46 -3.66 9.13
C SER A 288 -5.42 -3.23 8.03
N PHE A 289 -6.62 -3.80 8.00
CA PHE A 289 -7.74 -3.34 7.16
C PHE A 289 -8.63 -2.32 7.88
N ALA A 290 -8.43 -2.11 9.18
CA ALA A 290 -9.07 -1.03 9.92
C ALA A 290 -8.32 0.32 9.78
N SER A 291 -7.22 0.34 9.03
CA SER A 291 -6.32 1.48 8.87
C SER A 291 -5.83 1.63 7.43
N LEU A 292 -6.74 1.52 6.45
CA LEU A 292 -6.39 1.77 5.06
C LEU A 292 -6.28 3.27 4.76
N SER A 293 -7.17 4.09 5.34
CA SER A 293 -7.19 5.54 5.09
C SER A 293 -6.10 6.31 5.83
N ILE A 294 -5.64 5.82 6.96
CA ILE A 294 -4.50 6.31 7.72
C ILE A 294 -3.75 5.07 8.19
N PRO A 295 -2.47 4.90 7.85
CA PRO A 295 -1.72 3.69 8.21
C PRO A 295 -1.74 3.42 9.71
N GLN A 296 -1.75 2.14 10.07
CA GLN A 296 -1.71 1.74 11.47
C GLN A 296 -0.47 2.29 12.16
N PHE A 297 -0.64 2.83 13.37
CA PHE A 297 0.38 3.54 14.15
C PHE A 297 0.91 4.82 13.51
N ALA A 298 0.20 5.41 12.56
CA ALA A 298 0.39 6.81 12.23
C ALA A 298 0.40 7.63 13.54
N TYR A 299 1.39 8.49 13.72
CA TYR A 299 1.61 9.25 14.96
C TYR A 299 1.91 8.40 16.22
N ALA A 300 2.17 7.11 16.04
CA ALA A 300 2.65 6.20 17.07
C ALA A 300 3.86 5.39 16.57
N GLY A 301 4.77 6.06 15.85
CA GLY A 301 6.06 5.54 15.42
C GLY A 301 6.11 5.04 13.98
N ASN A 302 4.99 4.99 13.26
CA ASN A 302 4.96 4.73 11.84
C ASN A 302 5.06 6.06 11.07
N LEU A 303 6.17 6.30 10.37
CA LEU A 303 6.29 7.42 9.47
C LEU A 303 5.55 7.12 8.16
N TRP A 304 4.83 8.11 7.64
CA TRP A 304 3.99 7.92 6.48
C TRP A 304 3.67 9.23 5.77
N GLY A 305 3.20 9.14 4.54
CA GLY A 305 2.69 10.27 3.78
C GLY A 305 2.50 9.91 2.32
N TRP A 306 1.53 10.54 1.68
CA TRP A 306 1.41 10.60 0.22
C TRP A 306 1.94 11.96 -0.23
N ILE A 307 3.19 11.97 -0.67
CA ILE A 307 3.96 13.20 -0.84
C ILE A 307 4.33 13.35 -2.30
N PRO A 308 4.11 14.54 -2.90
CA PRO A 308 4.67 14.87 -4.21
C PRO A 308 6.19 14.71 -4.19
N GLN A 309 6.73 13.96 -5.14
CA GLN A 309 8.13 13.59 -5.17
C GLN A 309 8.64 13.31 -6.58
N VAL A 310 9.94 13.45 -6.74
CA VAL A 310 10.70 12.92 -7.87
C VAL A 310 11.79 12.05 -7.30
N ARG A 311 11.76 10.74 -7.59
CA ARG A 311 12.78 9.82 -7.10
C ARG A 311 13.31 8.92 -8.20
N VAL A 312 14.55 8.50 -8.04
CA VAL A 312 15.23 7.49 -8.83
C VAL A 312 15.49 6.29 -7.95
N GLU A 313 15.21 5.12 -8.47
CA GLU A 313 15.47 3.83 -7.83
C GLU A 313 16.40 3.04 -8.74
N HIS A 314 17.44 2.43 -8.17
CA HIS A 314 18.34 1.54 -8.91
C HIS A 314 18.63 0.29 -8.12
N ARG A 315 18.48 -0.87 -8.78
CA ARG A 315 18.73 -2.19 -8.21
C ARG A 315 20.06 -2.74 -8.70
N PHE A 316 20.88 -3.19 -7.78
CA PHE A 316 22.11 -3.91 -8.03
C PHE A 316 21.91 -5.37 -7.63
N ASP A 317 21.86 -6.27 -8.60
CA ASP A 317 21.79 -7.70 -8.35
C ASP A 317 23.18 -8.23 -7.96
N LEU A 318 23.35 -8.61 -6.70
CA LEU A 318 24.60 -9.18 -6.17
C LEU A 318 24.72 -10.67 -6.51
N SER A 319 23.61 -11.37 -6.54
CA SER A 319 23.48 -12.76 -6.98
C SER A 319 22.02 -13.06 -7.34
N SER A 320 21.74 -14.28 -7.79
CA SER A 320 20.37 -14.71 -8.15
C SER A 320 19.34 -14.62 -7.01
N ASN A 321 19.78 -14.51 -5.74
CA ASN A 321 18.90 -14.49 -4.58
C ASN A 321 19.08 -13.28 -3.67
N GLN A 322 19.90 -12.29 -4.05
CA GLN A 322 20.11 -11.08 -3.25
C GLN A 322 20.43 -9.85 -4.11
N ASN A 323 19.94 -8.71 -3.69
CA ASN A 323 20.16 -7.43 -4.32
C ASN A 323 20.29 -6.30 -3.32
N ILE A 324 20.83 -5.17 -3.78
CA ILE A 324 20.80 -3.88 -3.09
C ILE A 324 19.98 -2.93 -3.95
N THR A 325 19.00 -2.25 -3.34
CA THR A 325 18.24 -1.18 -3.98
C THR A 325 18.65 0.15 -3.37
N LEU A 326 19.05 1.09 -4.23
CA LEU A 326 19.28 2.48 -3.87
C LEU A 326 18.12 3.33 -4.36
N GLN A 327 17.62 4.20 -3.49
CA GLN A 327 16.57 5.16 -3.81
C GLN A 327 17.05 6.55 -3.38
N GLY A 328 16.84 7.55 -4.21
CA GLY A 328 17.19 8.93 -3.89
C GLY A 328 16.24 9.89 -4.60
N GLY A 329 15.86 10.97 -3.93
CA GLY A 329 14.92 11.90 -4.54
C GLY A 329 14.70 13.17 -3.73
N ILE A 330 13.88 14.02 -4.33
CA ILE A 330 13.35 15.24 -3.72
C ILE A 330 11.85 15.05 -3.45
N LEU A 331 11.40 15.61 -2.33
CA LEU A 331 10.01 15.56 -1.89
C LEU A 331 9.48 16.99 -1.68
N ASP A 332 8.19 17.19 -1.88
CA ASP A 332 7.52 18.39 -1.41
C ASP A 332 7.71 18.49 0.13
N ASN A 333 8.18 19.63 0.57
CA ASN A 333 8.59 19.82 1.97
C ASN A 333 7.37 20.15 2.83
N LEU A 334 6.50 19.17 3.02
CA LEU A 334 5.31 19.26 3.88
C LEU A 334 5.75 19.15 5.35
N VAL A 335 5.21 19.99 6.21
CA VAL A 335 5.56 20.04 7.64
C VAL A 335 4.38 19.77 8.57
N GLY A 336 3.23 19.44 8.03
CA GLY A 336 2.00 19.13 8.76
C GLY A 336 1.16 20.35 9.11
N ASP A 337 1.48 21.54 8.61
CA ASP A 337 0.64 22.73 8.75
C ASP A 337 -0.70 22.51 8.02
N LEU A 338 -1.79 22.91 8.67
CA LEU A 338 -3.09 22.91 8.00
C LEU A 338 -3.17 24.08 7.01
N PRO A 339 -3.81 23.90 5.85
CA PRO A 339 -4.11 25.02 4.96
C PRO A 339 -5.08 25.99 5.64
N TYR A 340 -4.71 27.27 5.70
CA TYR A 340 -5.56 28.29 6.31
C TYR A 340 -6.77 28.68 5.45
N ASN A 341 -6.83 28.25 4.19
CA ASN A 341 -7.89 28.59 3.25
C ASN A 341 -8.39 27.33 2.53
N GLN A 342 -9.71 27.19 2.42
CA GLN A 342 -10.33 26.04 1.76
C GLN A 342 -10.25 26.10 0.23
N PHE A 343 -10.06 27.29 -0.35
CA PHE A 343 -10.04 27.47 -1.81
C PHE A 343 -8.65 27.76 -2.38
N LEU A 344 -7.78 28.39 -1.59
CA LEU A 344 -6.44 28.75 -2.01
C LEU A 344 -5.42 28.05 -1.12
N ARG A 345 -4.56 27.26 -1.73
CA ARG A 345 -3.49 26.59 -1.01
C ARG A 345 -2.38 27.59 -0.68
N ALA A 346 -2.21 27.89 0.60
CA ALA A 346 -1.05 28.65 1.08
C ALA A 346 0.16 27.72 1.23
N PRO A 347 1.39 28.22 1.00
CA PRO A 347 2.59 27.43 1.22
C PRO A 347 2.79 27.09 2.70
N GLN A 348 3.11 25.85 3.01
CA GLN A 348 3.51 25.41 4.34
C GLN A 348 4.92 25.93 4.71
N ALA A 349 5.31 25.84 5.98
CA ALA A 349 6.61 26.32 6.45
C ALA A 349 7.79 25.67 5.71
N GLY A 350 7.68 24.42 5.31
CA GLY A 350 8.68 23.76 4.48
C GLY A 350 8.78 24.36 3.09
N GLU A 351 7.65 24.58 2.43
CA GLU A 351 7.60 25.18 1.08
C GLU A 351 8.07 26.65 1.08
N ARG A 352 7.80 27.40 2.17
CA ARG A 352 8.31 28.77 2.35
C ARG A 352 9.83 28.85 2.41
N SER A 353 10.51 27.76 2.74
CA SER A 353 11.98 27.69 2.73
C SER A 353 12.58 27.80 1.33
N SER A 354 11.76 27.66 0.27
CA SER A 354 12.19 27.63 -1.14
C SER A 354 13.14 26.48 -1.47
N GLN A 355 13.16 25.42 -0.66
CA GLN A 355 13.95 24.22 -0.86
C GLN A 355 13.06 22.97 -0.75
N PRO A 356 13.26 21.96 -1.60
CA PRO A 356 12.60 20.68 -1.42
C PRO A 356 13.13 19.94 -0.19
N GLY A 357 12.40 18.96 0.28
CA GLY A 357 12.94 17.91 1.12
C GLY A 357 13.84 16.98 0.29
N PHE A 358 14.87 16.43 0.91
CA PHE A 358 15.79 15.47 0.29
C PHE A 358 15.71 14.14 1.01
N GLY A 359 15.65 13.06 0.25
CA GLY A 359 15.57 11.72 0.80
C GLY A 359 16.48 10.74 0.09
N PHE A 360 17.06 9.83 0.87
CA PHE A 360 17.87 8.73 0.37
C PHE A 360 17.57 7.46 1.18
N ARG A 361 17.48 6.31 0.51
CA ARG A 361 17.34 5.00 1.15
C ARG A 361 18.18 3.95 0.44
N VAL A 362 18.80 3.08 1.24
CA VAL A 362 19.45 1.84 0.78
C VAL A 362 18.76 0.65 1.44
N ALA A 363 18.47 -0.37 0.66
CA ALA A 363 17.89 -1.61 1.16
C ALA A 363 18.63 -2.81 0.60
N TRP A 364 19.01 -3.74 1.47
CA TRP A 364 19.50 -5.06 1.09
C TRP A 364 18.38 -6.07 1.22
N THR A 365 18.16 -6.84 0.16
CA THR A 365 17.14 -7.89 0.11
C THR A 365 17.77 -9.22 -0.25
N ARG A 366 17.37 -10.26 0.47
CA ARG A 366 17.76 -11.64 0.22
C ARG A 366 16.54 -12.56 0.34
N ASN A 367 16.50 -13.64 -0.45
CA ASN A 367 15.47 -14.66 -0.28
C ASN A 367 15.84 -15.59 0.89
N ALA A 368 14.93 -15.72 1.87
CA ALA A 368 15.03 -16.65 3.00
C ALA A 368 13.69 -17.37 3.18
N PHE A 369 13.70 -18.70 3.19
CA PHE A 369 12.48 -19.56 3.27
C PHE A 369 11.46 -19.29 2.15
N GLY A 370 11.90 -18.83 0.97
CA GLY A 370 11.00 -18.41 -0.13
C GLY A 370 10.33 -17.06 0.07
N LEU A 371 10.70 -16.29 1.11
CA LEU A 371 10.20 -14.97 1.44
C LEU A 371 11.33 -13.94 1.39
N PRO A 372 11.05 -12.66 1.08
CA PRO A 372 12.07 -11.62 1.11
C PRO A 372 12.47 -11.30 2.56
N LEU A 373 13.77 -11.40 2.86
CA LEU A 373 14.41 -10.78 4.01
C LEU A 373 14.95 -9.44 3.54
N THR A 374 14.44 -8.33 4.08
CA THR A 374 14.85 -6.99 3.71
C THR A 374 15.31 -6.22 4.93
N LEU A 375 16.45 -5.53 4.80
CA LEU A 375 16.96 -4.58 5.78
C LEU A 375 17.24 -3.27 5.05
N GLY A 376 16.64 -2.17 5.52
CA GLY A 376 16.78 -0.86 4.94
C GLY A 376 17.28 0.17 5.94
N ALA A 377 17.93 1.22 5.39
CA ALA A 377 18.28 2.43 6.11
C ALA A 377 18.02 3.63 5.22
N ALA A 378 17.50 4.72 5.81
CA ALA A 378 17.16 5.93 5.09
C ALA A 378 17.55 7.19 5.86
N GLY A 379 17.72 8.28 5.12
CA GLY A 379 17.95 9.60 5.65
C GLY A 379 17.06 10.63 4.98
N TYR A 380 16.60 11.60 5.74
CA TYR A 380 15.77 12.71 5.30
C TYR A 380 16.34 14.03 5.81
N TYR A 381 16.25 15.07 4.98
CA TYR A 381 16.57 16.45 5.34
C TYR A 381 15.53 17.40 4.75
N SER A 382 15.14 18.40 5.53
CA SER A 382 14.25 19.48 5.09
C SER A 382 14.59 20.79 5.80
N ARG A 383 14.44 21.91 5.10
CA ARG A 383 14.51 23.24 5.70
C ARG A 383 13.10 23.82 5.81
N GLN A 384 12.81 24.48 6.94
CA GLN A 384 11.49 25.04 7.24
C GLN A 384 11.63 26.53 7.59
N ASP A 385 10.74 27.36 7.06
CA ASP A 385 10.62 28.78 7.39
C ASP A 385 9.26 29.06 8.04
N TRP A 386 9.28 29.33 9.34
CA TRP A 386 8.11 29.58 10.17
C TRP A 386 7.76 31.07 10.27
N GLY A 387 8.32 31.92 9.40
CA GLY A 387 8.15 33.36 9.41
C GLY A 387 8.92 34.06 10.53
N PHE A 388 8.99 35.41 10.46
CA PHE A 388 9.71 36.23 11.44
C PHE A 388 11.16 35.79 11.64
N ASN A 389 11.84 35.35 10.58
CA ASN A 389 13.21 34.83 10.60
C ASN A 389 13.43 33.59 11.50
N ARG A 390 12.39 32.77 11.68
CA ARG A 390 12.43 31.51 12.43
C ARG A 390 12.62 30.33 11.47
N HIS A 391 13.85 29.86 11.37
CA HIS A 391 14.22 28.75 10.49
C HIS A 391 14.53 27.48 11.30
N VAL A 392 14.19 26.34 10.76
CA VAL A 392 14.50 25.01 11.31
C VAL A 392 15.06 24.13 10.21
N ASP A 393 16.17 23.47 10.49
CA ASP A 393 16.70 22.41 9.66
C ASP A 393 16.24 21.05 10.23
N GLY A 394 15.22 20.46 9.59
CA GLY A 394 14.68 19.17 9.97
C GLY A 394 15.51 18.03 9.39
N TRP A 395 15.63 16.94 10.12
CA TRP A 395 16.31 15.75 9.65
C TRP A 395 15.75 14.49 10.29
N SER A 396 15.95 13.33 9.63
CA SER A 396 15.67 12.02 10.22
C SER A 396 16.60 10.95 9.69
N GLY A 397 17.03 10.06 10.58
CA GLY A 397 17.60 8.76 10.26
C GLY A 397 16.56 7.68 10.53
N MET A 398 16.42 6.73 9.61
CA MET A 398 15.38 5.69 9.64
C MET A 398 15.99 4.32 9.35
N THR A 399 15.38 3.29 9.90
CA THR A 399 15.68 1.89 9.55
C THR A 399 14.37 1.12 9.39
N ASP A 400 14.38 0.18 8.47
CA ASP A 400 13.25 -0.73 8.22
C ASP A 400 13.73 -2.17 8.10
N TRP A 401 12.86 -3.11 8.52
CA TRP A 401 13.18 -4.53 8.42
C TRP A 401 11.95 -5.37 8.14
N GLN A 402 12.14 -6.40 7.31
CA GLN A 402 11.22 -7.49 7.10
C GLN A 402 12.02 -8.79 7.16
N ILE A 403 11.88 -9.55 8.25
CA ILE A 403 12.69 -10.73 8.56
C ILE A 403 11.79 -11.96 8.65
N PRO A 404 11.82 -12.86 7.66
CA PRO A 404 11.20 -14.16 7.77
C PRO A 404 11.96 -14.99 8.84
N LEU A 405 11.32 -15.27 9.97
CA LEU A 405 11.85 -16.10 11.04
C LEU A 405 11.62 -17.60 10.75
N ALA A 406 10.56 -17.90 9.99
CA ALA A 406 10.20 -19.22 9.51
C ALA A 406 9.31 -19.08 8.26
N PRO A 407 9.00 -20.18 7.53
CA PRO A 407 8.16 -20.12 6.33
C PRO A 407 6.78 -19.46 6.52
N ARG A 408 6.28 -19.46 7.77
CA ARG A 408 4.96 -18.91 8.13
C ARG A 408 5.04 -17.77 9.15
N LEU A 409 6.22 -17.35 9.56
CA LEU A 409 6.46 -16.37 10.61
C LEU A 409 7.36 -15.26 10.12
N THR A 410 6.88 -14.02 10.11
CA THR A 410 7.64 -12.85 9.69
C THR A 410 7.60 -11.77 10.76
N LEU A 411 8.76 -11.21 11.10
CA LEU A 411 8.93 -10.01 11.89
C LEU A 411 9.17 -8.84 10.94
N SER A 412 8.39 -7.76 11.08
CA SER A 412 8.59 -6.52 10.33
C SER A 412 8.53 -5.32 11.25
N GLY A 413 9.12 -4.20 10.83
CA GLY A 413 9.08 -2.98 11.62
C GLY A 413 9.92 -1.87 11.02
N GLU A 414 9.82 -0.71 11.66
CA GLU A 414 10.58 0.49 11.34
C GLU A 414 10.93 1.23 12.63
N PHE A 415 12.02 1.99 12.57
CA PHE A 415 12.46 2.88 13.64
C PHE A 415 12.98 4.17 13.03
N TYR A 416 12.71 5.30 13.68
CA TYR A 416 13.25 6.58 13.30
C TYR A 416 13.77 7.37 14.52
N ARG A 417 14.72 8.27 14.25
CA ARG A 417 15.20 9.34 15.11
C ARG A 417 15.27 10.60 14.26
N GLY A 418 14.69 11.72 14.72
CA GLY A 418 14.67 12.92 13.91
C GLY A 418 14.28 14.19 14.66
N LEU A 419 14.52 15.32 14.01
CA LEU A 419 14.20 16.66 14.44
C LEU A 419 13.22 17.29 13.44
N ALA A 420 12.12 17.86 13.91
CA ALA A 420 11.15 18.60 13.10
C ALA A 420 10.55 17.78 11.93
N VAL A 421 10.16 16.54 12.19
CA VAL A 421 9.68 15.55 11.19
C VAL A 421 8.16 15.34 11.18
N GLY A 422 7.40 16.32 11.65
CA GLY A 422 5.92 16.25 11.71
C GLY A 422 5.24 16.02 10.37
N GLY A 423 5.78 16.58 9.30
CA GLY A 423 5.22 16.43 7.95
C GLY A 423 5.28 15.02 7.38
N ILE A 424 6.15 14.18 7.93
CA ILE A 424 6.25 12.74 7.61
C ILE A 424 5.71 11.85 8.75
N GLY A 425 4.93 12.43 9.68
CA GLY A 425 4.22 11.71 10.74
C GLY A 425 4.95 11.56 12.07
N GLY A 426 6.24 11.96 12.19
CA GLY A 426 7.00 11.87 13.44
C GLY A 426 6.65 12.97 14.44
N GLY A 427 7.08 12.82 15.69
CA GLY A 427 6.79 13.79 16.76
C GLY A 427 5.30 13.92 17.07
N ILE A 428 4.53 12.86 16.88
CA ILE A 428 3.05 12.85 16.92
C ILE A 428 2.49 13.89 15.92
N GLY A 429 3.06 13.92 14.71
CA GLY A 429 2.64 14.82 13.61
C GLY A 429 3.08 16.28 13.77
N ARG A 430 4.02 16.59 14.68
CA ARG A 430 4.46 17.96 14.94
C ARG A 430 5.92 18.16 14.60
N SER A 431 6.22 19.22 13.84
CA SER A 431 7.60 19.63 13.55
C SER A 431 8.16 20.57 14.61
N VAL A 432 7.33 21.46 15.12
CA VAL A 432 7.77 22.51 16.07
C VAL A 432 6.73 22.76 17.14
N LEU A 433 7.13 23.43 18.19
CA LEU A 433 6.29 23.98 19.25
C LEU A 433 6.46 25.50 19.32
N PHE A 434 5.40 26.20 19.70
CA PHE A 434 5.38 27.62 19.99
C PHE A 434 4.95 27.87 21.44
N ASN A 435 5.51 28.89 22.07
CA ASN A 435 5.07 29.33 23.41
C ASN A 435 3.95 30.38 23.37
N GLY A 436 3.29 30.54 22.22
CA GLY A 436 2.20 31.49 21.99
C GLY A 436 1.67 31.39 20.56
N ASP A 437 0.97 32.43 20.10
CA ASP A 437 0.44 32.49 18.74
C ASP A 437 1.58 32.56 17.71
N PRO A 438 1.66 31.61 16.77
CA PRO A 438 2.68 31.58 15.72
C PRO A 438 2.73 32.83 14.85
N THR A 439 1.61 33.57 14.74
CA THR A 439 1.50 34.80 13.95
C THR A 439 2.13 36.03 14.62
N LEU A 440 2.56 35.91 15.88
CA LEU A 440 3.19 36.99 16.62
C LEU A 440 4.74 36.86 16.59
N PRO A 441 5.46 37.94 16.32
CA PRO A 441 6.94 37.92 16.32
C PRO A 441 7.53 37.56 17.68
N SER A 442 6.81 37.83 18.80
CA SER A 442 7.21 37.53 20.16
C SER A 442 7.17 36.07 20.53
N SER A 443 6.43 35.24 19.77
CA SER A 443 6.34 33.82 20.03
C SER A 443 7.63 33.11 19.69
N GLN A 444 8.19 32.43 20.65
CA GLN A 444 9.39 31.60 20.47
C GLN A 444 9.01 30.29 19.81
N LEU A 445 9.87 29.81 18.93
CA LEU A 445 9.76 28.54 18.26
C LEU A 445 10.82 27.58 18.79
N ARG A 446 10.43 26.31 18.98
CA ARG A 446 11.34 25.22 19.29
C ARG A 446 11.09 24.06 18.34
N ALA A 447 12.13 23.61 17.66
CA ALA A 447 12.11 22.39 16.87
C ALA A 447 11.90 21.19 17.80
N LEU A 448 11.05 20.27 17.41
CA LEU A 448 10.70 19.10 18.22
C LEU A 448 11.58 17.92 17.84
N ASP A 449 12.35 17.47 18.78
CA ASP A 449 13.18 16.28 18.68
C ASP A 449 12.34 15.05 19.08
N SER A 450 12.43 13.97 18.30
CA SER A 450 11.60 12.80 18.51
C SER A 450 12.26 11.51 18.06
N MET A 451 11.81 10.42 18.64
CA MET A 451 12.10 9.07 18.18
C MET A 451 10.85 8.21 18.25
N GLY A 452 10.74 7.28 17.33
CA GLY A 452 9.61 6.36 17.30
C GLY A 452 9.89 5.13 16.46
N GLY A 453 8.94 4.22 16.48
CA GLY A 453 9.03 3.01 15.69
C GLY A 453 7.90 2.06 16.01
N TRP A 454 7.79 1.05 15.19
CA TRP A 454 6.82 -0.02 15.36
C TRP A 454 7.43 -1.37 15.00
N SER A 455 6.83 -2.43 15.51
CA SER A 455 7.18 -3.80 15.13
C SER A 455 5.94 -4.67 15.09
N GLN A 456 5.89 -5.59 14.13
CA GLN A 456 4.80 -6.54 13.91
C GLN A 456 5.33 -7.95 13.78
N LEU A 457 4.66 -8.89 14.45
CA LEU A 457 4.79 -10.32 14.22
C LEU A 457 3.58 -10.80 13.40
N LYS A 458 3.85 -11.37 12.21
CA LYS A 458 2.85 -11.95 11.32
C LYS A 458 2.98 -13.46 11.29
N VAL A 459 1.88 -14.17 11.54
CA VAL A 459 1.78 -15.63 11.48
C VAL A 459 0.77 -16.02 10.39
N LYS A 460 1.23 -16.64 9.31
CA LYS A 460 0.37 -17.25 8.28
C LYS A 460 0.01 -18.67 8.72
N ALA A 461 -1.09 -18.84 9.45
CA ALA A 461 -1.55 -20.14 9.91
C ALA A 461 -1.88 -21.08 8.74
N THR A 462 -2.56 -20.54 7.71
CA THR A 462 -2.85 -21.22 6.44
C THR A 462 -2.66 -20.25 5.26
N ALA A 463 -2.87 -20.71 4.04
CA ALA A 463 -2.91 -19.83 2.85
C ALA A 463 -4.02 -18.76 2.94
N LYS A 464 -5.09 -19.03 3.70
CA LYS A 464 -6.29 -18.18 3.82
C LYS A 464 -6.40 -17.43 5.13
N LEU A 465 -5.62 -17.80 6.16
CA LEU A 465 -5.73 -17.23 7.51
C LEU A 465 -4.38 -16.76 8.02
N GLU A 466 -4.32 -15.49 8.38
CA GLU A 466 -3.17 -14.89 9.04
C GLU A 466 -3.56 -14.18 10.34
N PHE A 467 -2.63 -14.14 11.28
CA PHE A 467 -2.70 -13.40 12.53
C PHE A 467 -1.57 -12.39 12.58
N ASN A 468 -1.87 -11.20 13.06
CA ASN A 468 -0.89 -10.14 13.25
C ASN A 468 -1.00 -9.59 14.66
N GLY A 469 0.15 -9.37 15.29
CA GLY A 469 0.28 -8.64 16.56
C GLY A 469 1.35 -7.57 16.38
N ALA A 470 1.04 -6.32 16.74
CA ALA A 470 1.94 -5.21 16.55
C ALA A 470 1.90 -4.21 17.70
N PHE A 471 3.01 -3.49 17.88
CA PHE A 471 3.16 -2.40 18.83
C PHE A 471 3.90 -1.24 18.14
N GLY A 472 3.44 -0.01 18.43
CA GLY A 472 4.05 1.23 17.95
C GLY A 472 4.18 2.26 19.06
N LEU A 473 5.19 3.13 18.94
CA LEU A 473 5.51 4.18 19.90
C LEU A 473 6.08 5.39 19.18
N ASP A 474 5.55 6.57 19.47
CA ASP A 474 6.14 7.87 19.12
C ASP A 474 6.44 8.65 20.41
N ASN A 475 7.64 9.18 20.50
CA ASN A 475 8.14 9.80 21.72
C ASN A 475 8.92 11.09 21.40
N PRO A 476 8.22 12.23 21.29
CA PRO A 476 8.87 13.55 21.39
C PRO A 476 9.63 13.70 22.69
N PHE A 477 10.79 14.33 22.68
CA PHE A 477 11.55 14.48 23.91
C PHE A 477 10.93 15.51 24.85
N SER A 478 10.74 15.10 26.09
CA SER A 478 10.06 15.91 27.11
C SER A 478 10.82 17.21 27.42
N GLU A 479 12.12 17.26 27.21
CA GLU A 479 12.94 18.49 27.36
C GLU A 479 12.57 19.56 26.34
N ASP A 480 12.06 19.20 25.18
CA ASP A 480 11.54 20.13 24.18
C ASP A 480 10.09 20.53 24.46
N VAL A 481 9.28 19.61 24.98
CA VAL A 481 7.86 19.85 25.24
C VAL A 481 7.64 20.67 26.54
N ARG A 482 8.38 20.40 27.61
CA ARG A 482 8.18 21.03 28.95
C ARG A 482 8.29 22.55 28.95
N PRO A 483 9.23 23.21 28.23
CA PRO A 483 9.32 24.65 28.23
C PRO A 483 8.13 25.39 27.63
N PHE A 484 7.27 24.65 26.89
CA PHE A 484 6.09 25.17 26.23
C PHE A 484 4.86 24.62 26.94
N ALA A 485 4.38 25.33 27.97
CA ALA A 485 3.23 24.93 28.77
C ALA A 485 2.00 24.66 27.92
N ALA A 486 1.19 23.67 28.31
CA ALA A 486 0.03 23.19 27.55
C ALA A 486 -0.95 24.29 27.16
N GLU A 487 -1.20 25.24 28.04
CA GLU A 487 -2.12 26.35 27.80
C GLU A 487 -1.66 27.36 26.75
N GLN A 488 -0.34 27.41 26.49
CA GLN A 488 0.28 28.30 25.50
C GLN A 488 0.76 27.56 24.25
N ASN A 489 0.61 26.25 24.23
CA ASN A 489 1.09 25.42 23.16
C ASN A 489 0.04 25.26 22.08
N TYR A 490 0.23 25.93 20.95
CA TYR A 490 -0.66 25.90 19.82
C TYR A 490 -0.91 24.47 19.27
N PHE A 491 0.09 23.58 19.36
CA PHE A 491 0.00 22.19 18.88
C PHE A 491 -0.28 21.16 19.98
N GLY A 492 -0.55 21.59 21.20
CA GLY A 492 -0.85 20.71 22.33
C GLY A 492 0.38 20.13 23.02
N SER A 493 0.15 19.50 24.15
CA SER A 493 1.17 19.06 25.11
C SER A 493 1.46 17.56 25.05
N LEU A 494 1.11 16.86 23.99
CA LEU A 494 1.32 15.41 23.86
C LEU A 494 2.81 15.09 23.93
N SER A 495 3.21 14.21 24.84
CA SER A 495 4.61 13.85 25.06
C SER A 495 4.94 12.43 24.61
N GLN A 496 3.96 11.57 24.45
CA GLN A 496 4.15 10.23 23.93
C GLN A 496 2.82 9.66 23.43
N ASN A 497 2.87 8.89 22.33
CA ASN A 497 1.73 8.12 21.85
C ASN A 497 2.13 6.66 21.63
N ARG A 498 1.32 5.72 22.11
CA ARG A 498 1.54 4.28 22.00
C ARG A 498 0.30 3.60 21.43
N GLY A 499 0.55 2.62 20.58
CA GLY A 499 -0.49 1.76 20.04
C GLY A 499 -0.12 0.29 20.15
N THR A 500 -1.10 -0.55 20.46
CA THR A 500 -1.00 -2.01 20.36
C THR A 500 -2.14 -2.50 19.50
N MET A 501 -1.90 -3.48 18.64
CA MET A 501 -2.89 -4.05 17.75
C MET A 501 -2.73 -5.56 17.67
N VAL A 502 -3.87 -6.28 17.67
CA VAL A 502 -3.94 -7.68 17.27
C VAL A 502 -5.09 -7.86 16.29
N ASN A 503 -4.86 -8.59 15.21
CA ASN A 503 -5.91 -8.92 14.27
C ASN A 503 -5.77 -10.32 13.72
N PHE A 504 -6.86 -10.83 13.15
CA PHE A 504 -6.81 -11.92 12.19
C PHE A 504 -7.44 -11.48 10.87
N ILE A 505 -6.94 -12.03 9.76
CA ILE A 505 -7.43 -11.76 8.42
C ILE A 505 -7.70 -13.11 7.76
N TYR A 506 -8.95 -13.32 7.36
CA TYR A 506 -9.40 -14.53 6.68
C TYR A 506 -9.84 -14.20 5.26
N ARG A 507 -9.21 -14.85 4.28
CA ARG A 507 -9.53 -14.73 2.85
C ARG A 507 -10.08 -16.06 2.35
N PRO A 508 -11.40 -16.30 2.45
CA PRO A 508 -12.00 -17.54 1.94
C PRO A 508 -11.81 -17.69 0.43
N ARG A 509 -11.77 -16.57 -0.28
CA ARG A 509 -11.44 -16.46 -1.71
C ARG A 509 -10.47 -15.29 -1.93
N SER A 510 -9.82 -15.21 -3.10
CA SER A 510 -8.87 -14.14 -3.44
C SER A 510 -9.50 -12.74 -3.35
N ASN A 511 -10.77 -12.62 -3.70
CA ASN A 511 -11.53 -11.37 -3.76
C ASN A 511 -12.40 -11.09 -2.52
N LEU A 512 -12.48 -11.98 -1.53
CA LEU A 512 -13.30 -11.80 -0.32
C LEU A 512 -12.41 -11.80 0.92
N LEU A 513 -12.56 -10.75 1.73
CA LEU A 513 -11.83 -10.53 2.95
C LEU A 513 -12.79 -10.42 4.13
N LEU A 514 -12.47 -11.11 5.21
CA LEU A 514 -13.06 -10.95 6.54
C LEU A 514 -11.94 -10.71 7.56
N SER A 515 -12.09 -9.71 8.41
CA SER A 515 -11.08 -9.42 9.43
C SER A 515 -11.72 -8.91 10.71
N THR A 516 -11.09 -9.21 11.85
CA THR A 516 -11.41 -8.57 13.13
C THR A 516 -10.11 -8.06 13.73
N GLU A 517 -10.16 -6.84 14.27
CA GLU A 517 -9.01 -6.18 14.88
C GLU A 517 -9.40 -5.59 16.23
N TYR A 518 -8.53 -5.80 17.22
CA TYR A 518 -8.54 -5.07 18.47
C TYR A 518 -7.33 -4.14 18.52
N ARG A 519 -7.58 -2.91 18.95
CA ARG A 519 -6.59 -1.84 19.07
C ARG A 519 -6.69 -1.20 20.45
N HIS A 520 -5.54 -1.00 21.10
CA HIS A 520 -5.40 -0.23 22.34
C HIS A 520 -4.47 0.96 22.10
N LEU A 521 -4.94 2.15 22.46
CA LEU A 521 -4.22 3.40 22.36
C LEU A 521 -3.93 3.94 23.77
N LYS A 522 -2.73 4.48 23.96
CA LYS A 522 -2.35 5.15 25.20
C LYS A 522 -1.50 6.37 24.88
N THR A 523 -2.04 7.54 25.20
CA THR A 523 -1.43 8.84 24.90
C THR A 523 -1.11 9.57 26.19
N TYR A 524 0.07 10.16 26.25
CA TYR A 524 0.58 10.90 27.39
C TYR A 524 0.71 12.37 27.03
N ALA A 525 0.35 13.23 27.96
CA ALA A 525 0.62 14.66 27.87
C ALA A 525 1.60 15.09 28.97
N ILE A 526 2.33 16.17 28.70
CA ILE A 526 3.19 16.76 29.70
C ILE A 526 2.30 17.39 30.78
N ASP A 527 2.59 17.13 32.04
CA ASP A 527 1.92 17.69 33.21
C ASP A 527 0.41 17.34 33.41
N SER A 528 -0.23 16.62 32.50
CA SER A 528 -1.68 16.29 32.57
C SER A 528 -2.01 14.80 32.59
N GLY A 529 -1.01 13.93 32.68
CA GLY A 529 -1.23 12.50 32.83
C GLY A 529 -1.34 11.73 31.51
N HIS A 530 -2.23 10.75 31.46
CA HIS A 530 -2.39 9.93 30.26
C HIS A 530 -3.86 9.51 30.08
N TRP A 531 -4.21 9.23 28.83
CA TRP A 531 -5.52 8.72 28.43
C TRP A 531 -5.39 7.43 27.66
N SER A 532 -6.41 6.59 27.71
CA SER A 532 -6.45 5.34 26.97
C SER A 532 -7.78 5.19 26.24
N ALA A 533 -7.72 4.54 25.11
CA ALA A 533 -8.90 4.16 24.33
C ALA A 533 -8.70 2.78 23.72
N ASP A 534 -9.82 2.05 23.64
CA ASP A 534 -9.88 0.73 23.00
C ASP A 534 -10.80 0.79 21.78
N GLN A 535 -10.46 0.08 20.74
CA GLN A 535 -11.32 -0.08 19.57
C GLN A 535 -11.37 -1.55 19.15
N VAL A 536 -12.57 -2.03 18.84
CA VAL A 536 -12.79 -3.31 18.15
C VAL A 536 -13.39 -3.01 16.78
N ASN A 537 -12.78 -3.57 15.73
CA ASN A 537 -13.26 -3.48 14.36
C ASN A 537 -13.64 -4.85 13.83
N MET A 538 -14.74 -4.92 13.07
CA MET A 538 -15.14 -6.07 12.27
C MET A 538 -15.30 -5.62 10.82
N MET A 539 -14.57 -6.24 9.93
CA MET A 539 -14.46 -5.78 8.55
C MET A 539 -14.82 -6.87 7.56
N MET A 540 -15.50 -6.46 6.51
CA MET A 540 -15.75 -7.27 5.33
C MET A 540 -15.38 -6.45 4.10
N GLY A 541 -14.54 -7.02 3.22
CA GLY A 541 -14.09 -6.35 2.00
C GLY A 541 -14.22 -7.23 0.77
N ILE A 542 -14.54 -6.59 -0.35
CA ILE A 542 -14.49 -7.21 -1.68
C ILE A 542 -13.43 -6.48 -2.49
N LEU A 543 -12.41 -7.23 -2.91
CA LEU A 543 -11.33 -6.74 -3.78
C LEU A 543 -11.71 -6.98 -5.25
N PHE A 544 -11.32 -6.08 -6.14
CA PHE A 544 -11.54 -6.17 -7.58
C PHE A 544 -10.42 -5.51 -8.37
#